data_bd8ef76f2fbfaea74e6b0e076e7484b2
#
_entry.id   bd8ef76f2fbfaea74e6b0e076e7484b2
#
_cell.length_a   1.000
_cell.length_b   1.000
_cell.length_c   1.000
_cell.angle_alpha   90.00
_cell.angle_beta   90.00
_cell.angle_gamma   90.00
#
_symmetry.space_group_name_H-M   'P 1'
#
loop_
_entity.id
_entity.type
_entity.pdbx_description
1 polymer ?
#
loop_
_entity_poly.entity_id
_entity_poly.type
_entity_poly.pdbx_seq_one_letter_code
_entity_poly.pdbx_strand_id
1 'polypeptide(L)'
;MKKTERKKHRVSNLVLVLILLIGVAIAGYPVFSEYWNSLHQSRAIMGYAERVAELDNEAYKEIWNAALEYNRKLPEKDNRWRNDDVDLDDYGSQLNVDNTGNMGYISIPKIGVSLPIYHGVEEKVLQRSIGHILGTSLPAGSVHGNEEDFTETEFPSHCVLSGHRGLPSAKLFSDLDMMEVGDLFYLVILDQTLTYEVDKITVIEPDDMEELEILPGRDLCTLMTCTPYGINTHRLLVRGSRIENEKEKLNVRVTADALKIEPVYVAPFIAVPVLILMVIWVLIATGGRRRRKP
;
A
#
# COMPACT_ATOMS: atom_id res chain seq x y z
N MET A 1 35.31 10.50 -50.23
CA MET A 1 33.91 9.98 -50.07
C MET A 1 33.75 8.83 -49.10
N LYS A 2 34.59 7.77 -49.04
CA LYS A 2 34.41 6.59 -48.13
C LYS A 2 34.44 6.88 -46.59
N LYS A 3 35.10 7.95 -46.15
CA LYS A 3 35.24 8.26 -44.69
C LYS A 3 33.99 8.89 -44.09
N THR A 4 33.21 9.64 -44.90
CA THR A 4 31.97 10.32 -44.52
C THR A 4 30.81 9.33 -44.35
N GLU A 5 30.68 8.34 -45.23
CA GLU A 5 29.67 7.30 -45.12
C GLU A 5 29.88 6.39 -43.89
N ARG A 6 31.15 6.06 -43.58
CA ARG A 6 31.48 5.30 -42.35
C ARG A 6 31.05 6.01 -41.08
N LYS A 7 31.16 7.34 -41.04
CA LYS A 7 30.77 8.18 -39.86
C LYS A 7 29.24 8.19 -39.73
N LYS A 8 28.52 8.30 -40.86
CA LYS A 8 27.06 8.34 -40.91
C LYS A 8 26.42 7.01 -40.43
N HIS A 9 26.94 5.85 -40.80
CA HIS A 9 26.46 4.55 -40.34
C HIS A 9 26.77 4.28 -38.84
N ARG A 10 27.92 4.74 -38.33
CA ARG A 10 28.25 4.62 -36.93
C ARG A 10 27.31 5.48 -36.07
N VAL A 11 27.01 6.70 -36.50
CA VAL A 11 26.06 7.57 -35.83
C VAL A 11 24.66 6.97 -35.85
N SER A 12 24.20 6.42 -36.99
CA SER A 12 22.90 5.76 -37.11
C SER A 12 22.78 4.54 -36.17
N ASN A 13 23.82 3.69 -36.07
CA ASN A 13 23.79 2.54 -35.15
C ASN A 13 23.80 2.96 -33.69
N LEU A 14 24.54 4.03 -33.35
CA LEU A 14 24.57 4.58 -31.99
C LEU A 14 23.21 5.13 -31.59
N VAL A 15 22.53 5.83 -32.51
CA VAL A 15 21.17 6.34 -32.29
C VAL A 15 20.17 5.19 -32.11
N LEU A 16 20.25 4.14 -32.92
CA LEU A 16 19.37 2.96 -32.77
C LEU A 16 19.57 2.26 -31.41
N VAL A 17 20.84 2.09 -30.98
CA VAL A 17 21.15 1.50 -29.67
C VAL A 17 20.62 2.42 -28.53
N LEU A 18 20.75 3.73 -28.66
CA LEU A 18 20.23 4.67 -27.68
C LEU A 18 18.70 4.60 -27.57
N ILE A 19 18.01 4.56 -28.71
CA ILE A 19 16.54 4.39 -28.74
C ILE A 19 16.13 3.06 -28.10
N LEU A 20 16.84 1.98 -28.39
CA LEU A 20 16.59 0.69 -27.76
C LEU A 20 16.77 0.74 -26.23
N LEU A 21 17.87 1.33 -25.76
CA LEU A 21 18.13 1.47 -24.31
C LEU A 21 17.08 2.32 -23.61
N ILE A 22 16.63 3.41 -24.23
CA ILE A 22 15.53 4.24 -23.70
C ILE A 22 14.24 3.42 -23.63
N GLY A 23 13.89 2.68 -24.69
CA GLY A 23 12.70 1.83 -24.70
C GLY A 23 12.71 0.77 -23.60
N VAL A 24 13.87 0.17 -23.36
CA VAL A 24 14.05 -0.80 -22.27
C VAL A 24 13.96 -0.16 -20.90
N ALA A 25 14.55 1.02 -20.71
CA ALA A 25 14.46 1.76 -19.46
C ALA A 25 13.00 2.12 -19.14
N ILE A 26 12.22 2.56 -20.14
CA ILE A 26 10.80 2.86 -19.98
C ILE A 26 10.00 1.59 -19.64
N ALA A 27 10.24 0.49 -20.35
CA ALA A 27 9.55 -0.78 -20.12
C ALA A 27 9.91 -1.41 -18.77
N GLY A 28 11.14 -1.22 -18.29
CA GLY A 28 11.62 -1.73 -17.00
C GLY A 28 11.26 -0.85 -15.79
N TYR A 29 10.83 0.40 -16.04
CA TYR A 29 10.55 1.36 -14.97
C TYR A 29 9.52 0.85 -13.94
N PRO A 30 8.35 0.31 -14.32
CA PRO A 30 7.37 -0.15 -13.34
C PRO A 30 7.93 -1.21 -12.38
N VAL A 31 8.63 -2.22 -12.92
CA VAL A 31 9.21 -3.31 -12.13
C VAL A 31 10.27 -2.81 -11.14
N PHE A 32 11.15 -1.93 -11.61
CA PHE A 32 12.19 -1.35 -10.76
C PHE A 32 11.58 -0.45 -9.67
N SER A 33 10.60 0.35 -10.03
CA SER A 33 9.94 1.28 -9.12
C SER A 33 9.15 0.54 -8.04
N GLU A 34 8.41 -0.51 -8.40
CA GLU A 34 7.68 -1.35 -7.45
C GLU A 34 8.65 -2.03 -6.47
N TYR A 35 9.73 -2.64 -6.97
CA TYR A 35 10.76 -3.23 -6.11
C TYR A 35 11.36 -2.20 -5.14
N TRP A 36 11.69 -1.01 -5.64
CA TRP A 36 12.22 0.07 -4.81
C TRP A 36 11.23 0.51 -3.73
N ASN A 37 9.97 0.66 -4.08
CA ASN A 37 8.93 1.04 -3.13
C ASN A 37 8.64 -0.05 -2.11
N SER A 38 8.61 -1.33 -2.49
CA SER A 38 8.42 -2.44 -1.57
C SER A 38 9.53 -2.53 -0.51
N LEU A 39 10.78 -2.24 -0.88
CA LEU A 39 11.89 -2.15 0.08
C LEU A 39 11.69 -1.03 1.10
N HIS A 40 11.16 0.14 0.66
CA HIS A 40 10.90 1.26 1.56
C HIS A 40 9.71 0.98 2.47
N GLN A 41 8.66 0.36 1.96
CA GLN A 41 7.49 -0.08 2.73
C GLN A 41 7.89 -1.07 3.82
N SER A 42 8.69 -2.09 3.47
CA SER A 42 9.19 -3.08 4.43
C SER A 42 10.06 -2.45 5.51
N ARG A 43 10.91 -1.48 5.15
CA ARG A 43 11.72 -0.74 6.13
C ARG A 43 10.87 0.14 7.05
N ALA A 44 9.82 0.77 6.54
CA ALA A 44 8.89 1.56 7.34
C ALA A 44 8.15 0.68 8.36
N ILE A 45 7.71 -0.52 7.93
CA ILE A 45 7.06 -1.50 8.83
C ILE A 45 8.05 -1.99 9.91
N MET A 46 9.28 -2.36 9.52
CA MET A 46 10.29 -2.80 10.48
C MET A 46 10.66 -1.69 11.48
N GLY A 47 10.91 -0.47 11.00
CA GLY A 47 11.23 0.67 11.85
C GLY A 47 10.09 1.00 12.82
N TYR A 48 8.83 0.91 12.37
CA TYR A 48 7.67 1.05 13.25
C TYR A 48 7.64 -0.03 14.34
N ALA A 49 7.81 -1.31 13.97
CA ALA A 49 7.81 -2.41 14.92
C ALA A 49 8.95 -2.31 15.96
N GLU A 50 10.15 -1.84 15.54
CA GLU A 50 11.27 -1.57 16.43
C GLU A 50 10.93 -0.46 17.44
N ARG A 51 10.31 0.64 16.99
CA ARG A 51 9.89 1.73 17.89
C ARG A 51 8.80 1.31 18.87
N VAL A 52 7.82 0.54 18.42
CA VAL A 52 6.78 -0.02 19.30
C VAL A 52 7.40 -0.91 20.36
N ALA A 53 8.40 -1.73 20.02
CA ALA A 53 9.10 -2.61 20.96
C ALA A 53 9.94 -1.84 22.01
N GLU A 54 10.30 -0.59 21.74
CA GLU A 54 11.00 0.30 22.68
C GLU A 54 10.06 1.02 23.68
N LEU A 55 8.73 0.98 23.43
CA LEU A 55 7.74 1.59 24.33
C LEU A 55 7.66 0.84 25.66
N ASP A 56 7.63 1.58 26.75
CA ASP A 56 7.23 1.00 28.03
C ASP A 56 5.71 0.82 28.12
N ASN A 57 5.27 0.08 29.13
CA ASN A 57 3.84 -0.23 29.31
C ASN A 57 2.97 1.02 29.58
N GLU A 58 3.54 2.09 30.11
CA GLU A 58 2.80 3.33 30.42
C GLU A 58 2.59 4.14 29.15
N ALA A 59 3.65 4.41 28.40
CA ALA A 59 3.57 5.10 27.11
C ALA A 59 2.67 4.35 26.10
N TYR A 60 2.77 3.02 26.07
CA TYR A 60 1.90 2.18 25.24
C TYR A 60 0.41 2.42 25.56
N LYS A 61 0.05 2.32 26.85
CA LYS A 61 -1.33 2.53 27.30
C LYS A 61 -1.82 3.96 27.06
N GLU A 62 -0.95 4.95 27.22
CA GLU A 62 -1.28 6.35 26.96
C GLU A 62 -1.66 6.55 25.49
N ILE A 63 -0.81 6.08 24.56
CA ILE A 63 -1.04 6.19 23.11
C ILE A 63 -2.34 5.45 22.71
N TRP A 64 -2.53 4.23 23.19
CA TRP A 64 -3.72 3.44 22.87
C TRP A 64 -5.00 4.08 23.40
N ASN A 65 -5.01 4.49 24.66
CA ASN A 65 -6.17 5.12 25.29
C ASN A 65 -6.51 6.47 24.67
N ALA A 66 -5.50 7.25 24.25
CA ALA A 66 -5.72 8.50 23.53
C ALA A 66 -6.46 8.26 22.21
N ALA A 67 -6.05 7.22 21.44
CA ALA A 67 -6.72 6.84 20.19
C ALA A 67 -8.16 6.36 20.40
N LEU A 68 -8.40 5.59 21.46
CA LEU A 68 -9.76 5.16 21.84
C LEU A 68 -10.63 6.36 22.21
N GLU A 69 -10.11 7.29 23.02
CA GLU A 69 -10.84 8.50 23.42
C GLU A 69 -11.11 9.43 22.23
N TYR A 70 -10.19 9.52 21.26
CA TYR A 70 -10.43 10.21 20.01
C TYR A 70 -11.62 9.59 19.26
N ASN A 71 -11.66 8.27 19.11
CA ASN A 71 -12.74 7.56 18.44
C ASN A 71 -14.08 7.72 19.17
N ARG A 72 -14.07 7.70 20.50
CA ARG A 72 -15.27 7.87 21.31
C ARG A 72 -15.92 9.26 21.10
N LYS A 73 -15.12 10.29 20.91
CA LYS A 73 -15.58 11.67 20.69
C LYS A 73 -15.97 11.96 19.24
N LEU A 74 -15.49 11.16 18.30
CA LEU A 74 -15.64 11.43 16.87
C LEU A 74 -17.11 11.48 16.40
N PRO A 75 -18.05 10.60 16.85
CA PRO A 75 -19.45 10.64 16.44
C PRO A 75 -20.19 11.92 16.90
N GLU A 76 -19.68 12.61 17.94
CA GLU A 76 -20.26 13.84 18.47
C GLU A 76 -19.94 15.08 17.63
N LYS A 77 -19.00 14.95 16.64
CA LYS A 77 -18.56 16.05 15.77
C LYS A 77 -19.50 16.17 14.56
N ASP A 78 -20.29 17.25 14.49
CA ASP A 78 -21.30 17.47 13.43
C ASP A 78 -20.74 17.54 12.00
N ASN A 79 -19.47 17.94 11.83
CA ASN A 79 -18.85 18.17 10.51
C ASN A 79 -17.51 17.44 10.37
N ARG A 80 -17.41 16.21 10.87
CA ARG A 80 -16.18 15.41 10.87
C ARG A 80 -15.52 15.22 9.49
N TRP A 81 -16.29 15.40 8.40
CA TRP A 81 -15.82 15.30 7.02
C TRP A 81 -15.17 16.60 6.48
N ARG A 82 -15.22 17.69 7.25
CA ARG A 82 -14.65 18.97 6.84
C ARG A 82 -13.31 19.19 7.55
N ASN A 83 -12.26 19.38 6.78
CA ASN A 83 -10.91 19.62 7.30
C ASN A 83 -10.83 20.82 8.24
N ASP A 84 -11.71 21.82 8.07
CA ASP A 84 -11.71 23.04 8.87
C ASP A 84 -12.19 22.82 10.33
N ASP A 85 -12.92 21.73 10.58
CA ASP A 85 -13.50 21.41 11.89
C ASP A 85 -12.72 20.33 12.66
N VAL A 86 -11.69 19.75 12.04
CA VAL A 86 -10.82 18.74 12.68
C VAL A 86 -9.55 19.41 13.18
N ASP A 87 -9.23 19.19 14.45
CA ASP A 87 -7.93 19.57 15.00
C ASP A 87 -6.85 18.65 14.38
N LEU A 88 -6.13 19.24 13.41
CA LEU A 88 -5.10 18.50 12.65
C LEU A 88 -3.89 18.15 13.52
N ASP A 89 -3.59 18.94 14.54
CA ASP A 89 -2.48 18.69 15.44
C ASP A 89 -2.84 17.53 16.39
N ASP A 90 -4.07 17.51 16.93
CA ASP A 90 -4.58 16.38 17.72
C ASP A 90 -4.61 15.11 16.87
N TYR A 91 -5.22 15.14 15.67
CA TYR A 91 -5.25 14.00 14.77
C TYR A 91 -3.86 13.48 14.42
N GLY A 92 -2.94 14.35 14.06
CA GLY A 92 -1.58 14.00 13.65
C GLY A 92 -0.71 13.44 14.78
N SER A 93 -1.09 13.68 16.03
CA SER A 93 -0.42 13.13 17.20
C SER A 93 -0.86 11.70 17.55
N GLN A 94 -2.08 11.31 17.15
CA GLN A 94 -2.66 10.01 17.48
C GLN A 94 -1.89 8.85 16.83
N LEU A 95 -1.56 7.80 17.59
CA LEU A 95 -0.85 6.60 17.11
C LEU A 95 0.50 6.89 16.40
N ASN A 96 1.08 8.08 16.61
CA ASN A 96 2.30 8.54 15.95
C ASN A 96 3.54 8.28 16.80
N VAL A 97 3.98 7.02 16.84
CA VAL A 97 5.05 6.53 17.74
C VAL A 97 6.43 7.12 17.44
N ASP A 98 6.71 7.38 16.17
CA ASP A 98 8.04 7.78 15.68
C ASP A 98 8.08 9.17 15.03
N ASN A 99 6.98 9.93 15.13
CA ASN A 99 6.79 11.22 14.49
C ASN A 99 6.92 11.22 12.95
N THR A 100 6.80 10.06 12.32
CA THR A 100 6.78 9.94 10.86
C THR A 100 5.37 10.03 10.27
N GLY A 101 4.36 9.97 11.13
CA GLY A 101 2.94 9.85 10.75
C GLY A 101 2.53 8.42 10.43
N ASN A 102 3.38 7.43 10.69
CA ASN A 102 3.03 6.02 10.55
C ASN A 102 2.22 5.55 11.76
N MET A 103 0.99 5.08 11.52
CA MET A 103 0.07 4.59 12.56
C MET A 103 0.19 3.08 12.79
N GLY A 104 0.78 2.35 11.84
CA GLY A 104 0.82 0.89 11.83
C GLY A 104 0.94 0.35 10.42
N TYR A 105 0.52 -0.89 10.22
CA TYR A 105 0.51 -1.49 8.88
C TYR A 105 -0.68 -2.42 8.67
N ILE A 106 -1.05 -2.60 7.39
CA ILE A 106 -2.06 -3.56 6.95
C ILE A 106 -1.41 -4.78 6.31
N SER A 107 -2.03 -5.94 6.50
CA SER A 107 -1.73 -7.18 5.79
C SER A 107 -2.99 -7.75 5.15
N ILE A 108 -2.97 -8.02 3.84
CA ILE A 108 -4.06 -8.65 3.10
C ILE A 108 -3.48 -9.85 2.35
N PRO A 109 -3.44 -11.04 2.97
CA PRO A 109 -2.75 -12.22 2.42
C PRO A 109 -3.28 -12.66 1.06
N LYS A 110 -4.61 -12.61 0.84
CA LYS A 110 -5.25 -13.02 -0.42
C LYS A 110 -4.66 -12.34 -1.65
N ILE A 111 -4.33 -11.06 -1.52
CA ILE A 111 -3.77 -10.25 -2.63
C ILE A 111 -2.30 -9.90 -2.43
N GLY A 112 -1.64 -10.48 -1.40
CA GLY A 112 -0.22 -10.29 -1.15
C GLY A 112 0.18 -8.85 -0.82
N VAL A 113 -0.68 -8.12 -0.10
CA VAL A 113 -0.44 -6.72 0.31
C VAL A 113 0.09 -6.68 1.74
N SER A 114 1.18 -5.93 1.96
CA SER A 114 1.70 -5.54 3.27
C SER A 114 2.22 -4.11 3.18
N LEU A 115 1.48 -3.14 3.75
CA LEU A 115 1.70 -1.71 3.54
C LEU A 115 1.63 -0.94 4.85
N PRO A 116 2.51 0.04 5.10
CA PRO A 116 2.36 0.96 6.23
C PRO A 116 1.13 1.84 6.05
N ILE A 117 0.52 2.24 7.18
CA ILE A 117 -0.66 3.12 7.24
C ILE A 117 -0.19 4.47 7.75
N TYR A 118 -0.41 5.53 6.98
CA TYR A 118 -0.06 6.88 7.36
C TYR A 118 -1.29 7.75 7.63
N HIS A 119 -1.09 8.83 8.41
CA HIS A 119 -2.09 9.88 8.55
C HIS A 119 -2.34 10.58 7.21
N GLY A 120 -3.63 10.84 6.93
CA GLY A 120 -4.06 11.61 5.76
C GLY A 120 -3.95 10.84 4.44
N VAL A 121 -4.50 11.46 3.40
CA VAL A 121 -4.58 10.90 2.05
C VAL A 121 -3.96 11.84 1.00
N GLU A 122 -3.00 12.66 1.44
CA GLU A 122 -2.27 13.53 0.53
C GLU A 122 -1.46 12.70 -0.48
N GLU A 123 -1.24 13.28 -1.64
CA GLU A 123 -0.55 12.62 -2.76
C GLU A 123 0.80 12.03 -2.35
N LYS A 124 1.57 12.75 -1.50
CA LYS A 124 2.87 12.28 -0.98
C LYS A 124 2.79 10.95 -0.21
N VAL A 125 1.64 10.68 0.45
CA VAL A 125 1.35 9.43 1.17
C VAL A 125 0.92 8.37 0.16
N LEU A 126 -0.12 8.66 -0.64
CA LEU A 126 -0.76 7.70 -1.51
C LEU A 126 0.13 7.21 -2.67
N GLN A 127 1.17 7.95 -3.04
CA GLN A 127 2.15 7.47 -4.04
C GLN A 127 2.99 6.28 -3.57
N ARG A 128 3.12 6.05 -2.27
CA ARG A 128 4.05 5.05 -1.70
C ARG A 128 3.40 4.08 -0.73
N SER A 129 2.22 4.44 -0.20
CA SER A 129 1.57 3.71 0.87
C SER A 129 0.05 3.88 0.83
N ILE A 130 -0.61 3.51 1.91
CA ILE A 130 -2.01 3.80 2.16
C ILE A 130 -2.15 4.86 3.23
N GLY A 131 -3.25 5.60 3.17
CA GLY A 131 -3.54 6.70 4.07
C GLY A 131 -4.86 6.50 4.80
N HIS A 132 -4.90 6.93 6.05
CA HIS A 132 -6.10 6.98 6.86
C HIS A 132 -6.90 8.24 6.50
N ILE A 133 -8.20 8.09 6.22
CA ILE A 133 -9.07 9.21 5.86
C ILE A 133 -9.44 10.01 7.11
N LEU A 134 -9.09 11.29 7.10
CA LEU A 134 -9.47 12.24 8.15
C LEU A 134 -10.99 12.29 8.32
N GLY A 135 -11.45 12.35 9.57
CA GLY A 135 -12.89 12.34 9.89
C GLY A 135 -13.48 10.94 10.04
N THR A 136 -12.70 9.87 9.79
CA THR A 136 -13.07 8.49 10.13
C THR A 136 -12.42 8.08 11.45
N SER A 137 -12.88 6.98 12.05
CA SER A 137 -12.28 6.47 13.28
C SER A 137 -10.84 6.03 13.02
N LEU A 138 -9.95 6.33 13.97
CA LEU A 138 -8.60 5.77 13.98
C LEU A 138 -8.67 4.23 13.97
N PRO A 139 -7.63 3.53 13.47
CA PRO A 139 -7.56 2.08 13.48
C PRO A 139 -7.28 1.54 14.90
N ALA A 140 -8.18 1.86 15.82
CA ALA A 140 -8.17 1.45 17.21
C ALA A 140 -9.62 1.22 17.63
N GLY A 141 -10.01 -0.04 17.78
CA GLY A 141 -11.33 -0.44 18.22
C GLY A 141 -11.30 -1.02 19.64
N SER A 142 -12.35 -0.75 20.40
CA SER A 142 -12.59 -1.43 21.68
C SER A 142 -13.57 -2.55 21.45
N VAL A 143 -13.11 -3.80 21.50
CA VAL A 143 -13.98 -4.95 21.55
C VAL A 143 -14.13 -5.36 23.01
N HIS A 144 -15.27 -5.02 23.62
CA HIS A 144 -15.70 -5.56 24.88
C HIS A 144 -16.81 -6.56 24.61
N GLY A 145 -16.43 -7.82 24.43
CA GLY A 145 -17.37 -8.94 24.48
C GLY A 145 -16.87 -9.93 25.51
N ASN A 146 -17.78 -10.61 26.21
CA ASN A 146 -17.45 -11.89 26.79
C ASN A 146 -16.98 -12.78 25.63
N GLU A 147 -16.11 -13.76 25.88
CA GLU A 147 -15.47 -14.63 24.87
C GLU A 147 -16.43 -15.27 23.85
N GLU A 148 -17.75 -15.04 23.97
CA GLU A 148 -18.82 -15.60 23.14
C GLU A 148 -19.50 -14.58 22.20
N ASP A 149 -19.32 -13.26 22.37
CA ASP A 149 -19.97 -12.25 21.53
C ASP A 149 -19.06 -11.04 21.21
N PHE A 150 -18.26 -11.22 20.14
CA PHE A 150 -17.35 -10.19 19.61
C PHE A 150 -18.03 -9.08 18.83
N THR A 151 -19.36 -9.07 18.75
CA THR A 151 -20.13 -8.11 17.97
C THR A 151 -20.44 -6.83 18.73
N GLU A 152 -20.36 -6.84 20.06
CA GLU A 152 -20.62 -5.65 20.87
C GLU A 152 -19.34 -4.89 21.20
N THR A 153 -19.18 -3.71 20.64
CA THR A 153 -18.10 -2.77 20.96
C THR A 153 -18.54 -1.79 22.05
N GLU A 154 -17.61 -1.40 22.94
CA GLU A 154 -17.89 -0.39 23.96
C GLU A 154 -18.35 0.94 23.32
N PHE A 155 -17.79 1.26 22.17
CA PHE A 155 -18.24 2.36 21.30
C PHE A 155 -18.05 1.98 19.82
N PRO A 156 -18.94 2.48 18.94
CA PRO A 156 -18.85 2.16 17.53
C PRO A 156 -17.66 2.88 16.87
N SER A 157 -17.05 2.20 15.90
CA SER A 157 -15.94 2.75 15.12
C SER A 157 -16.03 2.36 13.65
N HIS A 158 -15.54 3.22 12.77
CA HIS A 158 -15.40 2.93 11.36
C HIS A 158 -14.13 3.59 10.81
N CYS A 159 -13.08 2.81 10.71
CA CYS A 159 -11.80 3.21 10.12
C CYS A 159 -11.88 3.13 8.60
N VAL A 160 -11.37 4.13 7.87
CA VAL A 160 -11.30 4.09 6.41
C VAL A 160 -9.87 4.31 5.94
N LEU A 161 -9.36 3.34 5.19
CA LEU A 161 -8.01 3.35 4.64
C LEU A 161 -8.08 3.46 3.12
N SER A 162 -7.43 4.47 2.56
CA SER A 162 -7.40 4.71 1.12
C SER A 162 -6.05 4.38 0.51
N GLY A 163 -6.06 3.77 -0.66
CA GLY A 163 -4.86 3.49 -1.44
C GLY A 163 -5.12 3.60 -2.95
N HIS A 164 -4.09 4.00 -3.68
CA HIS A 164 -4.18 4.10 -5.14
C HIS A 164 -4.36 2.74 -5.82
N ARG A 165 -4.97 2.78 -6.99
CA ARG A 165 -5.09 1.66 -7.93
C ARG A 165 -4.43 2.02 -9.25
N GLY A 166 -3.60 1.09 -9.77
CA GLY A 166 -3.03 1.22 -11.10
C GLY A 166 -1.86 2.18 -11.22
N LEU A 167 -1.17 2.50 -10.12
CA LEU A 167 0.08 3.24 -10.20
C LEU A 167 1.16 2.37 -10.85
N PRO A 168 1.89 2.87 -11.87
CA PRO A 168 3.02 2.14 -12.46
C PRO A 168 4.17 1.89 -11.48
N SER A 169 4.21 2.63 -10.39
CA SER A 169 5.32 2.64 -9.42
C SER A 169 5.09 1.75 -8.20
N ALA A 170 3.85 1.39 -7.89
CA ALA A 170 3.52 0.63 -6.70
C ALA A 170 2.18 -0.11 -6.86
N LYS A 171 2.12 -1.36 -6.40
CA LYS A 171 0.92 -2.19 -6.47
C LYS A 171 -0.22 -1.65 -5.61
N LEU A 172 0.07 -1.26 -4.37
CA LEU A 172 -0.88 -0.74 -3.37
C LEU A 172 -2.20 -1.52 -3.36
N PHE A 173 -3.34 -0.86 -3.61
CA PHE A 173 -4.67 -1.47 -3.66
C PHE A 173 -5.11 -1.84 -5.08
N SER A 174 -4.16 -2.09 -6.01
CA SER A 174 -4.48 -2.42 -7.41
C SER A 174 -5.34 -3.68 -7.57
N ASP A 175 -5.15 -4.66 -6.69
CA ASP A 175 -5.87 -5.95 -6.72
C ASP A 175 -7.00 -6.02 -5.67
N LEU A 176 -7.43 -4.89 -5.10
CA LEU A 176 -8.48 -4.88 -4.08
C LEU A 176 -9.81 -5.43 -4.59
N ASP A 177 -10.06 -5.38 -5.89
CA ASP A 177 -11.24 -5.96 -6.55
C ASP A 177 -11.22 -7.50 -6.61
N MET A 178 -10.12 -8.15 -6.23
CA MET A 178 -10.03 -9.61 -6.08
C MET A 178 -10.50 -10.10 -4.70
N MET A 179 -10.83 -9.19 -3.79
CA MET A 179 -11.39 -9.54 -2.48
C MET A 179 -12.84 -9.99 -2.60
N GLU A 180 -13.24 -10.92 -1.75
CA GLU A 180 -14.58 -11.49 -1.66
C GLU A 180 -15.09 -11.41 -0.22
N VAL A 181 -16.41 -11.45 -0.05
CA VAL A 181 -17.01 -11.57 1.29
C VAL A 181 -16.55 -12.85 1.97
N GLY A 182 -16.10 -12.73 3.24
CA GLY A 182 -15.49 -13.82 4.01
C GLY A 182 -13.95 -13.82 3.99
N ASP A 183 -13.30 -13.01 3.14
CA ASP A 183 -11.85 -12.87 3.18
C ASP A 183 -11.39 -12.08 4.41
N LEU A 184 -10.17 -12.36 4.85
CA LEU A 184 -9.59 -11.71 6.01
C LEU A 184 -8.53 -10.68 5.61
N PHE A 185 -8.49 -9.59 6.37
CA PHE A 185 -7.37 -8.66 6.40
C PHE A 185 -7.06 -8.23 7.84
N TYR A 186 -5.84 -7.78 8.05
CA TYR A 186 -5.29 -7.51 9.38
C TYR A 186 -4.70 -6.12 9.43
N LEU A 187 -5.04 -5.36 10.48
CA LEU A 187 -4.30 -4.15 10.84
C LEU A 187 -3.43 -4.47 12.05
N VAL A 188 -2.18 -4.06 12.01
CA VAL A 188 -1.28 -4.14 13.16
C VAL A 188 -0.98 -2.73 13.62
N ILE A 189 -1.51 -2.39 14.78
CA ILE A 189 -1.42 -1.07 15.40
C ILE A 189 -0.78 -1.23 16.77
N LEU A 190 0.31 -0.54 16.99
CA LEU A 190 1.25 -0.85 18.07
C LEU A 190 1.66 -2.33 17.94
N ASP A 191 1.37 -3.16 18.92
CA ASP A 191 1.55 -4.62 18.88
C ASP A 191 0.22 -5.40 18.80
N GLN A 192 -0.92 -4.67 18.68
CA GLN A 192 -2.25 -5.25 18.55
C GLN A 192 -2.53 -5.65 17.11
N THR A 193 -2.94 -6.89 16.90
CA THR A 193 -3.49 -7.33 15.60
C THR A 193 -5.00 -7.18 15.64
N LEU A 194 -5.54 -6.41 14.72
CA LEU A 194 -6.96 -6.19 14.53
C LEU A 194 -7.39 -6.99 13.30
N THR A 195 -8.15 -8.07 13.49
CA THR A 195 -8.62 -8.94 12.40
C THR A 195 -10.00 -8.50 11.93
N TYR A 196 -10.14 -8.32 10.63
CA TYR A 196 -11.40 -7.96 9.98
C TYR A 196 -11.76 -9.02 8.94
N GLU A 197 -13.03 -9.44 8.92
CA GLU A 197 -13.61 -10.28 7.89
C GLU A 197 -14.46 -9.42 6.96
N VAL A 198 -14.24 -9.52 5.66
CA VAL A 198 -14.99 -8.77 4.64
C VAL A 198 -16.47 -9.13 4.71
N ASP A 199 -17.30 -8.17 5.02
CA ASP A 199 -18.76 -8.33 5.13
C ASP A 199 -19.53 -7.66 3.99
N LYS A 200 -18.95 -6.65 3.33
CA LYS A 200 -19.57 -5.92 2.23
C LYS A 200 -18.58 -5.40 1.21
N ILE A 201 -18.92 -5.55 -0.06
CA ILE A 201 -18.18 -4.93 -1.18
C ILE A 201 -19.16 -4.10 -1.97
N THR A 202 -18.85 -2.83 -2.18
CA THR A 202 -19.73 -1.91 -2.92
C THR A 202 -18.92 -0.90 -3.72
N VAL A 203 -19.59 -0.26 -4.69
CA VAL A 203 -19.04 0.82 -5.50
C VAL A 203 -19.92 2.04 -5.31
N ILE A 204 -19.30 3.17 -4.98
CA ILE A 204 -19.96 4.43 -4.69
C ILE A 204 -19.45 5.56 -5.58
N GLU A 205 -20.17 6.65 -5.65
CA GLU A 205 -19.71 7.93 -6.20
C GLU A 205 -18.61 8.54 -5.27
N PRO A 206 -17.69 9.34 -5.80
CA PRO A 206 -16.57 9.89 -5.00
C PRO A 206 -16.99 10.74 -3.80
N ASP A 207 -18.12 11.40 -3.89
CA ASP A 207 -18.65 12.33 -2.86
C ASP A 207 -19.69 11.67 -1.94
N ASP A 208 -20.01 10.40 -2.16
CA ASP A 208 -20.94 9.64 -1.32
C ASP A 208 -20.21 9.12 -0.06
N MET A 209 -20.60 9.62 1.10
CA MET A 209 -20.05 9.25 2.41
C MET A 209 -20.96 8.34 3.23
N GLU A 210 -22.14 7.98 2.73
CA GLU A 210 -23.12 7.19 3.48
C GLU A 210 -22.58 5.83 3.93
N GLU A 211 -21.86 5.16 3.06
CA GLU A 211 -21.23 3.86 3.35
C GLU A 211 -20.05 3.94 4.32
N LEU A 212 -19.57 5.14 4.66
CA LEU A 212 -18.44 5.38 5.55
C LEU A 212 -18.89 5.85 6.94
N GLU A 213 -20.19 5.90 7.18
CA GLU A 213 -20.74 6.31 8.47
C GLU A 213 -20.45 5.30 9.59
N ILE A 214 -20.30 5.80 10.82
CA ILE A 214 -20.10 4.98 12.02
C ILE A 214 -21.45 4.32 12.36
N LEU A 215 -21.48 2.99 12.32
CA LEU A 215 -22.68 2.22 12.62
C LEU A 215 -22.73 1.83 14.10
N PRO A 216 -23.85 2.05 14.79
CA PRO A 216 -23.99 1.70 16.21
C PRO A 216 -23.63 0.24 16.49
N GLY A 217 -22.86 -0.01 17.54
CA GLY A 217 -22.50 -1.34 18.02
C GLY A 217 -21.53 -2.11 17.11
N ARG A 218 -20.87 -1.45 16.13
CA ARG A 218 -19.95 -2.11 15.20
C ARG A 218 -18.56 -1.49 15.20
N ASP A 219 -17.54 -2.33 15.11
CA ASP A 219 -16.16 -1.97 14.77
C ASP A 219 -15.90 -2.38 13.32
N LEU A 220 -15.78 -1.39 12.44
CA LEU A 220 -15.66 -1.55 11.00
C LEU A 220 -14.33 -0.98 10.49
N CYS A 221 -13.79 -1.61 9.45
CA CYS A 221 -12.71 -1.05 8.65
C CYS A 221 -13.04 -1.19 7.17
N THR A 222 -12.99 -0.07 6.44
CA THR A 222 -13.21 -0.05 4.99
C THR A 222 -11.91 0.28 4.25
N LEU A 223 -11.57 -0.60 3.30
CA LEU A 223 -10.48 -0.37 2.34
C LEU A 223 -11.07 0.28 1.10
N MET A 224 -10.53 1.43 0.70
CA MET A 224 -11.05 2.23 -0.41
C MET A 224 -10.01 2.41 -1.51
N THR A 225 -10.44 2.23 -2.76
CA THR A 225 -9.61 2.54 -3.93
C THR A 225 -10.47 3.07 -5.08
N CYS A 226 -9.81 3.60 -6.12
CA CYS A 226 -10.50 4.09 -7.32
C CYS A 226 -10.94 2.94 -8.24
N THR A 227 -12.08 3.11 -8.92
CA THR A 227 -12.63 2.16 -9.90
C THR A 227 -13.45 2.90 -10.97
N PRO A 228 -13.61 2.37 -12.22
CA PRO A 228 -12.86 1.27 -12.83
C PRO A 228 -11.38 1.60 -13.03
N TYR A 229 -10.54 0.57 -13.21
CA TYR A 229 -9.10 0.72 -13.42
C TYR A 229 -8.78 1.71 -14.54
N GLY A 230 -7.94 2.72 -14.27
CA GLY A 230 -7.52 3.74 -15.23
C GLY A 230 -8.57 4.82 -15.55
N ILE A 231 -9.87 4.62 -15.19
CA ILE A 231 -10.94 5.62 -15.38
C ILE A 231 -11.19 6.41 -14.10
N ASN A 232 -11.23 5.72 -12.94
CA ASN A 232 -11.24 6.30 -11.59
C ASN A 232 -12.46 7.18 -11.25
N THR A 233 -13.61 6.94 -11.90
CA THR A 233 -14.83 7.73 -11.72
C THR A 233 -15.58 7.43 -10.42
N HIS A 234 -15.38 6.23 -9.86
CA HIS A 234 -16.05 5.75 -8.65
C HIS A 234 -15.03 5.31 -7.61
N ARG A 235 -15.52 4.90 -6.44
CA ARG A 235 -14.74 4.28 -5.37
C ARG A 235 -15.21 2.86 -5.14
N LEU A 236 -14.27 1.91 -5.12
CA LEU A 236 -14.49 0.55 -4.65
C LEU A 236 -14.25 0.54 -3.15
N LEU A 237 -15.22 0.06 -2.41
CA LEU A 237 -15.16 -0.14 -0.95
C LEU A 237 -15.18 -1.63 -0.66
N VAL A 238 -14.21 -2.09 0.12
CA VAL A 238 -14.16 -3.44 0.71
C VAL A 238 -14.21 -3.25 2.22
N ARG A 239 -15.41 -3.44 2.81
CA ARG A 239 -15.65 -3.26 4.23
C ARG A 239 -15.49 -4.59 4.96
N GLY A 240 -14.80 -4.56 6.08
CA GLY A 240 -14.71 -5.65 7.04
C GLY A 240 -15.28 -5.30 8.39
N SER A 241 -15.85 -6.29 9.03
CA SER A 241 -16.26 -6.27 10.43
C SER A 241 -15.18 -6.91 11.28
N ARG A 242 -14.96 -6.32 12.46
CA ARG A 242 -14.04 -6.87 13.44
C ARG A 242 -14.46 -8.27 13.88
N ILE A 243 -13.50 -9.18 13.93
CA ILE A 243 -13.68 -10.53 14.48
C ILE A 243 -12.59 -10.86 15.50
N GLU A 244 -12.81 -11.90 16.28
CA GLU A 244 -11.80 -12.41 17.22
C GLU A 244 -10.54 -12.88 16.48
N ASN A 245 -9.39 -12.62 17.10
CA ASN A 245 -8.13 -13.13 16.59
C ASN A 245 -8.06 -14.66 16.86
N GLU A 246 -8.15 -15.50 15.84
CA GLU A 246 -7.92 -16.92 15.99
C GLU A 246 -6.49 -17.17 16.51
N LYS A 247 -6.37 -17.81 17.70
CA LYS A 247 -5.08 -18.04 18.39
C LYS A 247 -4.04 -18.78 17.54
N GLU A 248 -4.43 -19.52 16.51
CA GLU A 248 -3.53 -20.24 15.61
C GLU A 248 -2.97 -19.42 14.45
N LYS A 249 -3.62 -18.30 14.06
CA LYS A 249 -3.18 -17.47 12.93
C LYS A 249 -2.34 -16.25 13.33
N LEU A 250 -2.16 -16.01 14.64
CA LEU A 250 -1.37 -14.90 15.20
C LEU A 250 0.14 -14.97 14.96
N ASN A 251 0.64 -15.98 14.26
CA ASN A 251 1.99 -15.96 13.72
C ASN A 251 2.11 -15.15 12.42
N VAL A 252 1.29 -14.10 12.24
CA VAL A 252 1.59 -12.96 11.34
C VAL A 252 2.63 -12.06 12.05
N ARG A 253 3.56 -12.65 12.79
CA ARG A 253 4.89 -12.06 12.89
C ARG A 253 5.34 -11.90 11.46
N VAL A 254 5.88 -10.75 11.13
CA VAL A 254 6.78 -10.55 10.02
C VAL A 254 7.86 -11.64 10.14
N THR A 255 7.50 -12.90 9.91
CA THR A 255 8.43 -13.81 9.32
C THR A 255 8.77 -13.06 8.07
N ALA A 256 10.03 -12.65 8.00
CA ALA A 256 10.65 -12.25 6.78
C ALA A 256 10.31 -13.34 5.73
N ASP A 257 9.09 -13.26 5.16
CA ASP A 257 8.72 -13.83 3.87
C ASP A 257 9.48 -13.04 2.78
N ALA A 258 10.72 -12.64 3.18
CA ALA A 258 11.77 -12.09 2.34
C ALA A 258 12.15 -13.05 1.21
N LEU A 259 11.44 -14.18 1.05
CA LEU A 259 11.76 -15.17 0.02
C LEU A 259 10.55 -15.68 -0.75
N LYS A 260 9.41 -14.99 -0.74
CA LYS A 260 8.51 -15.13 -1.89
C LYS A 260 9.13 -14.34 -3.04
N ILE A 261 10.06 -15.01 -3.75
CA ILE A 261 10.63 -14.51 -5.01
C ILE A 261 9.46 -14.48 -6.00
N GLU A 262 8.71 -13.38 -6.01
CA GLU A 262 7.69 -13.19 -7.04
C GLU A 262 8.40 -13.22 -8.41
N PRO A 263 7.82 -13.88 -9.42
CA PRO A 263 8.39 -13.95 -10.77
C PRO A 263 8.75 -12.57 -11.34
N VAL A 264 8.07 -11.53 -10.91
CA VAL A 264 8.30 -10.12 -11.24
C VAL A 264 9.72 -9.67 -10.86
N TYR A 265 10.28 -10.17 -9.75
CA TYR A 265 11.64 -9.81 -9.33
C TYR A 265 12.72 -10.60 -10.09
N VAL A 266 12.39 -11.78 -10.60
CA VAL A 266 13.34 -12.61 -11.37
C VAL A 266 13.42 -12.13 -12.83
N ALA A 267 12.32 -11.61 -13.37
CA ALA A 267 12.23 -11.19 -14.77
C ALA A 267 13.32 -10.17 -15.18
N PRO A 268 13.65 -9.12 -14.40
CA PRO A 268 14.74 -8.19 -14.76
C PRO A 268 16.11 -8.83 -14.78
N PHE A 269 16.39 -9.78 -13.86
CA PHE A 269 17.69 -10.47 -13.79
C PHE A 269 17.93 -11.37 -15.01
N ILE A 270 16.87 -11.83 -15.68
CA ILE A 270 16.95 -12.59 -16.91
C ILE A 270 16.92 -11.67 -18.13
N ALA A 271 16.04 -10.68 -18.13
CA ALA A 271 15.84 -9.77 -19.26
C ALA A 271 17.06 -8.89 -19.54
N VAL A 272 17.73 -8.36 -18.52
CA VAL A 272 18.90 -7.48 -18.69
C VAL A 272 20.08 -8.19 -19.33
N PRO A 273 20.53 -9.38 -18.89
CA PRO A 273 21.57 -10.14 -19.60
C PRO A 273 21.22 -10.49 -21.05
N VAL A 274 19.98 -10.94 -21.27
CA VAL A 274 19.51 -11.28 -22.65
C VAL A 274 19.57 -10.05 -23.55
N LEU A 275 19.18 -8.91 -23.04
CA LEU A 275 19.22 -7.66 -23.77
C LEU A 275 20.65 -7.20 -24.06
N ILE A 276 21.57 -7.31 -23.09
CA ILE A 276 22.99 -7.02 -23.27
C ILE A 276 23.56 -7.93 -24.36
N LEU A 277 23.25 -9.23 -24.34
CA LEU A 277 23.66 -10.18 -25.36
C LEU A 277 23.10 -9.82 -26.73
N MET A 278 21.83 -9.41 -26.81
CA MET A 278 21.20 -8.95 -28.05
C MET A 278 21.87 -7.68 -28.60
N VAL A 279 22.18 -6.72 -27.76
CA VAL A 279 22.90 -5.49 -28.16
C VAL A 279 24.31 -5.86 -28.68
N ILE A 280 25.05 -6.71 -27.96
CA ILE A 280 26.36 -7.21 -28.39
C ILE A 280 26.26 -7.92 -29.73
N TRP A 281 25.26 -8.81 -29.89
CA TRP A 281 25.03 -9.52 -31.14
C TRP A 281 24.74 -8.54 -32.29
N VAL A 282 23.88 -7.57 -32.12
CA VAL A 282 23.58 -6.53 -33.14
C VAL A 282 24.84 -5.74 -33.50
N LEU A 283 25.66 -5.37 -32.52
CA LEU A 283 26.92 -4.65 -32.77
C LEU A 283 27.92 -5.50 -33.53
N ILE A 284 28.04 -6.79 -33.24
CA ILE A 284 28.90 -7.75 -33.96
C ILE A 284 28.37 -8.02 -35.36
N ALA A 285 27.06 -8.30 -35.49
CA ALA A 285 26.41 -8.60 -36.78
C ALA A 285 26.48 -7.42 -37.75
N THR A 286 26.30 -6.19 -37.23
CA THR A 286 26.42 -4.96 -38.03
C THR A 286 27.88 -4.54 -38.25
N GLY A 287 28.80 -4.93 -37.36
CA GLY A 287 30.24 -4.70 -37.51
C GLY A 287 30.96 -5.70 -38.43
N GLY A 288 30.49 -6.95 -38.45
CA GLY A 288 31.17 -8.10 -39.16
C GLY A 288 30.94 -8.20 -40.66
N ARG A 289 29.91 -7.58 -41.21
CA ARG A 289 29.57 -7.65 -42.66
C ARG A 289 30.58 -6.95 -43.58
N ARG A 290 31.70 -6.44 -43.10
CA ARG A 290 32.70 -5.69 -43.85
C ARG A 290 34.04 -6.43 -44.11
N ARG A 291 34.16 -7.71 -43.74
CA ARG A 291 35.42 -8.48 -44.01
C ARG A 291 35.38 -9.40 -45.23
N ARG A 292 34.29 -9.40 -45.99
CA ARG A 292 34.26 -10.20 -47.25
C ARG A 292 33.81 -9.34 -48.43
N LYS A 293 34.72 -8.68 -49.07
CA LYS A 293 34.79 -8.41 -50.50
C LYS A 293 36.26 -8.39 -50.88
N PRO A 294 36.60 -9.22 -51.88
CA PRO A 294 37.96 -9.32 -52.43
C PRO A 294 38.42 -8.04 -53.11
#